data_04baae81ef38b4d622730218f92de3ba
#
_entry.id   04baae81ef38b4d622730218f92de3ba
#
_cell.length_a   1.000
_cell.length_b   1.000
_cell.length_c   1.000
_cell.angle_alpha   90.00
_cell.angle_beta   90.00
_cell.angle_gamma   90.00
#
_symmetry.space_group_name_H-M   'P 1'
#
loop_
_entity.id
_entity.type
_entity.pdbx_description
1 polymer ?
#
loop_
_entity_poly.entity_id
_entity_poly.type
_entity_poly.pdbx_seq_one_letter_code
_entity_poly.pdbx_strand_id
1 'polypeptide(L)'
;EICACLVGSEMCIRDSIMNEKIDINYIAKKANVSRSTVSRVLTKKTNVKESTREKVEQVMAELNYHPNSMARGLATGKQNIIALVVSDIRNPFYAQLVWTISTSLREKGYLMTLYNSADMTRKDRESLWSLLDYGFSGLIMADARKEDDFSQFLKQADCPIVLVNRTLGIANTYDTITLDNIQGGYLATKHLLELGHRRIAMLRGPEISTTSQGRYEGYVYALQEAGIPLDKTLIRAGKLNMEFGREFAKKIILHSDNPPSAVFVGGDFTCYGLMDACIRAGIRIPEDLSIVSFDDIPFSDTAMVNLTTISHPYTQIGELVAKKIVHRIEQPDAPVEQITLLPTLVKRGSTAPY
;
A
#
# COMPACT_ATOMS: atom_id res chain seq x y z
N GLU A 1 -41.15 39.98 -32.87
CA GLU A 1 -41.93 41.06 -32.27
C GLU A 1 -42.39 40.69 -30.86
N ILE A 2 -41.84 41.40 -29.90
CA ILE A 2 -42.40 41.69 -28.57
C ILE A 2 -42.76 40.47 -27.70
N CYS A 3 -41.78 40.05 -26.91
CA CYS A 3 -41.97 39.72 -25.50
C CYS A 3 -40.59 39.48 -24.81
N ALA A 4 -39.85 40.54 -24.68
CA ALA A 4 -38.75 40.60 -23.74
C ALA A 4 -39.02 41.74 -22.81
N CYS A 5 -39.20 41.45 -21.53
CA CYS A 5 -39.12 42.37 -20.40
C CYS A 5 -40.15 41.94 -19.37
N LEU A 6 -39.74 41.11 -18.43
CA LEU A 6 -40.22 41.06 -17.05
C LEU A 6 -39.72 39.78 -16.32
N VAL A 7 -38.42 39.56 -16.36
CA VAL A 7 -37.76 38.66 -15.38
C VAL A 7 -36.36 39.25 -15.13
N GLY A 8 -36.30 40.33 -14.39
CA GLY A 8 -35.04 41.04 -14.19
C GLY A 8 -34.85 41.75 -12.85
N SER A 9 -35.80 41.64 -11.93
CA SER A 9 -35.67 42.39 -10.67
C SER A 9 -35.71 41.57 -9.38
N GLU A 10 -36.00 40.28 -9.44
CA GLU A 10 -35.96 39.44 -8.21
C GLU A 10 -34.74 38.53 -8.09
N MET A 11 -33.92 38.42 -9.14
CA MET A 11 -32.69 37.58 -9.11
C MET A 11 -31.44 38.34 -8.67
N CYS A 12 -31.47 39.67 -8.60
CA CYS A 12 -30.35 40.51 -8.16
C CYS A 12 -30.32 40.80 -6.65
N ILE A 13 -31.33 40.39 -5.87
CA ILE A 13 -31.36 40.64 -4.43
C ILE A 13 -30.91 39.41 -3.61
N ARG A 14 -30.77 38.23 -4.23
CA ARG A 14 -30.27 37.05 -3.55
C ARG A 14 -28.74 36.93 -3.53
N ASP A 15 -28.00 37.62 -4.37
CA ASP A 15 -26.55 37.54 -4.47
C ASP A 15 -25.79 38.59 -3.64
N SER A 16 -26.47 39.46 -2.92
CA SER A 16 -25.83 40.46 -2.06
C SER A 16 -25.94 40.19 -0.55
N ILE A 17 -26.38 39.00 -0.15
CA ILE A 17 -26.05 38.53 1.20
C ILE A 17 -24.57 38.09 1.12
N MET A 18 -23.67 39.00 1.54
CA MET A 18 -22.25 38.68 1.78
C MET A 18 -22.20 37.33 2.45
N ASN A 19 -21.61 36.35 1.76
CA ASN A 19 -21.24 35.05 2.29
C ASN A 19 -20.19 35.33 3.37
N GLU A 20 -20.59 35.73 4.60
CA GLU A 20 -19.66 35.86 5.70
C GLU A 20 -19.04 34.47 5.87
N LYS A 21 -17.78 34.35 5.47
CA LYS A 21 -17.02 33.11 5.56
C LYS A 21 -17.08 32.64 7.01
N ILE A 22 -17.85 31.56 7.25
CA ILE A 22 -17.92 30.95 8.58
C ILE A 22 -16.55 30.47 8.95
N ASP A 23 -15.84 31.27 9.76
CA ASP A 23 -14.51 30.96 10.28
C ASP A 23 -14.51 30.92 11.81
N ILE A 24 -13.36 30.69 12.40
CA ILE A 24 -13.19 30.66 13.86
C ILE A 24 -13.58 31.99 14.52
N ASN A 25 -13.46 33.13 13.85
CA ASN A 25 -13.79 34.44 14.39
C ASN A 25 -15.33 34.60 14.41
N TYR A 26 -16.00 34.10 13.35
CA TYR A 26 -17.45 34.09 13.29
C TYR A 26 -18.06 33.23 14.40
N ILE A 27 -17.51 32.02 14.64
CA ILE A 27 -17.93 31.16 15.75
C ILE A 27 -17.70 31.85 17.09
N ALA A 28 -16.54 32.48 17.31
CA ALA A 28 -16.22 33.20 18.53
C ALA A 28 -17.23 34.33 18.82
N LYS A 29 -17.58 35.11 17.78
CA LYS A 29 -18.58 36.18 17.85
C LYS A 29 -19.97 35.64 18.19
N LYS A 30 -20.40 34.56 17.52
CA LYS A 30 -21.74 33.94 17.76
C LYS A 30 -21.83 33.27 19.14
N ALA A 31 -20.79 32.59 19.60
CA ALA A 31 -20.74 31.97 20.92
C ALA A 31 -20.46 32.99 22.06
N ASN A 32 -20.21 34.27 21.73
CA ASN A 32 -19.83 35.33 22.66
C ASN A 32 -18.63 34.94 23.54
N VAL A 33 -17.57 34.45 22.89
CA VAL A 33 -16.29 34.08 23.53
C VAL A 33 -15.11 34.59 22.71
N SER A 34 -13.91 34.54 23.27
CA SER A 34 -12.72 34.93 22.53
C SER A 34 -12.34 33.85 21.49
N ARG A 35 -11.68 34.25 20.39
CA ARG A 35 -11.08 33.33 19.40
C ARG A 35 -10.19 32.27 20.06
N SER A 36 -9.41 32.69 21.10
CA SER A 36 -8.55 31.79 21.85
C SER A 36 -9.36 30.74 22.64
N THR A 37 -10.55 31.09 23.11
CA THR A 37 -11.46 30.14 23.79
C THR A 37 -11.99 29.10 22.81
N VAL A 38 -12.44 29.52 21.61
CA VAL A 38 -12.86 28.57 20.57
C VAL A 38 -11.70 27.65 20.18
N SER A 39 -10.50 28.19 19.99
CA SER A 39 -9.31 27.38 19.68
C SER A 39 -9.01 26.34 20.77
N ARG A 40 -9.16 26.69 22.06
CA ARG A 40 -8.98 25.75 23.18
C ARG A 40 -10.05 24.66 23.21
N VAL A 41 -11.31 24.98 22.87
CA VAL A 41 -12.39 23.99 22.72
C VAL A 41 -12.05 23.03 21.62
N LEU A 42 -11.66 23.52 20.43
CA LEU A 42 -11.27 22.71 19.28
C LEU A 42 -10.07 21.79 19.53
N THR A 43 -9.13 22.23 20.37
CA THR A 43 -7.95 21.44 20.73
C THR A 43 -8.16 20.57 21.99
N LYS A 44 -9.40 20.46 22.48
CA LYS A 44 -9.78 19.65 23.66
C LYS A 44 -8.94 19.94 24.91
N LYS A 45 -8.44 21.18 25.06
CA LYS A 45 -7.68 21.56 26.26
C LYS A 45 -8.57 21.57 27.50
N THR A 46 -8.05 21.12 28.63
CA THR A 46 -8.77 20.94 29.91
C THR A 46 -9.15 22.25 30.61
N ASN A 47 -8.58 23.40 30.20
CA ASN A 47 -8.76 24.69 30.82
C ASN A 47 -9.97 25.50 30.29
N VAL A 48 -11.04 24.85 29.84
CA VAL A 48 -12.28 25.49 29.40
C VAL A 48 -13.43 24.94 30.24
N LYS A 49 -14.24 25.84 30.84
CA LYS A 49 -15.44 25.45 31.61
C LYS A 49 -16.39 24.66 30.68
N GLU A 50 -17.01 23.61 31.21
CA GLU A 50 -17.89 22.72 30.42
C GLU A 50 -19.04 23.51 29.77
N SER A 51 -19.69 24.41 30.48
CA SER A 51 -20.75 25.28 29.95
C SER A 51 -20.30 26.16 28.78
N THR A 52 -19.02 26.55 28.73
CA THR A 52 -18.44 27.32 27.62
C THR A 52 -18.14 26.39 26.45
N ARG A 53 -17.72 25.16 26.69
CA ARG A 53 -17.49 24.13 25.68
C ARG A 53 -18.79 23.80 24.96
N GLU A 54 -19.83 23.45 25.72
CA GLU A 54 -21.16 23.12 25.19
C GLU A 54 -21.71 24.23 24.30
N LYS A 55 -21.59 25.49 24.76
CA LYS A 55 -22.04 26.66 24.00
C LYS A 55 -21.32 26.82 22.65
N VAL A 56 -20.01 26.60 22.61
CA VAL A 56 -19.22 26.67 21.37
C VAL A 56 -19.56 25.51 20.43
N GLU A 57 -19.69 24.31 20.95
CA GLU A 57 -20.05 23.11 20.20
C GLU A 57 -21.47 23.21 19.61
N GLN A 58 -22.42 23.78 20.37
CA GLN A 58 -23.77 24.04 19.88
C GLN A 58 -23.76 25.02 18.70
N VAL A 59 -23.06 26.16 18.81
CA VAL A 59 -22.93 27.13 17.70
C VAL A 59 -22.28 26.53 16.48
N MET A 60 -21.28 25.66 16.67
CA MET A 60 -20.62 24.96 15.57
C MET A 60 -21.59 23.99 14.88
N ALA A 61 -22.39 23.25 15.64
CA ALA A 61 -23.40 22.34 15.10
C ALA A 61 -24.50 23.10 14.32
N GLU A 62 -25.03 24.18 14.89
CA GLU A 62 -26.07 25.04 14.26
C GLU A 62 -25.60 25.62 12.93
N LEU A 63 -24.30 25.94 12.81
CA LEU A 63 -23.71 26.55 11.62
C LEU A 63 -23.07 25.50 10.67
N ASN A 64 -23.17 24.20 11.01
CA ASN A 64 -22.50 23.12 10.30
C ASN A 64 -21.01 23.42 10.07
N TYR A 65 -20.38 24.07 11.06
CA TYR A 65 -18.98 24.47 10.97
C TYR A 65 -18.06 23.30 11.30
N HIS A 66 -17.31 22.88 10.31
CA HIS A 66 -16.24 21.91 10.50
C HIS A 66 -14.88 22.63 10.60
N PRO A 67 -14.18 22.46 11.73
CA PRO A 67 -12.85 23.08 11.89
C PRO A 67 -11.91 22.65 10.77
N ASN A 68 -11.27 23.63 10.13
CA ASN A 68 -10.27 23.34 9.11
C ASN A 68 -9.07 22.62 9.76
N SER A 69 -8.88 21.35 9.42
CA SER A 69 -7.79 20.50 9.94
C SER A 69 -6.41 21.05 9.56
N MET A 70 -6.27 21.67 8.39
CA MET A 70 -5.00 22.30 7.95
C MET A 70 -4.68 23.54 8.80
N ALA A 71 -5.68 24.40 9.09
CA ALA A 71 -5.49 25.57 9.94
C ALA A 71 -5.14 25.16 11.39
N ARG A 72 -5.71 24.04 11.87
CA ARG A 72 -5.38 23.47 13.17
C ARG A 72 -3.97 22.89 13.18
N GLY A 73 -3.56 22.20 12.12
CA GLY A 73 -2.22 21.66 11.93
C GLY A 73 -1.16 22.76 11.93
N LEU A 74 -1.40 23.87 11.23
CA LEU A 74 -0.54 25.06 11.24
C LEU A 74 -0.41 25.69 12.64
N ALA A 75 -1.50 25.72 13.42
CA ALA A 75 -1.50 26.27 14.76
C ALA A 75 -0.84 25.38 15.82
N THR A 76 -0.82 24.06 15.61
CA THR A 76 -0.27 23.06 16.54
C THR A 76 1.07 22.49 16.09
N GLY A 77 1.50 22.77 14.86
CA GLY A 77 2.69 22.19 14.24
C GLY A 77 2.52 20.70 13.91
N LYS A 78 1.32 20.11 14.08
CA LYS A 78 1.05 18.69 13.83
C LYS A 78 -0.19 18.52 12.97
N GLN A 79 -0.01 17.92 11.80
CA GLN A 79 -1.12 17.47 10.96
C GLN A 79 -1.38 16.00 11.28
N ASN A 80 -2.64 15.61 11.54
CA ASN A 80 -2.99 14.20 11.72
C ASN A 80 -3.10 13.49 10.36
N ILE A 81 -2.08 13.65 9.51
CA ILE A 81 -2.00 13.07 8.18
C ILE A 81 -0.72 12.25 8.10
N ILE A 82 -0.85 11.01 7.67
CA ILE A 82 0.26 10.08 7.42
C ILE A 82 0.36 9.83 5.93
N ALA A 83 1.56 9.93 5.36
CA ALA A 83 1.81 9.59 3.97
C ALA A 83 2.11 8.09 3.84
N LEU A 84 1.53 7.44 2.84
CA LEU A 84 1.85 6.08 2.41
C LEU A 84 2.41 6.12 1.00
N VAL A 85 3.65 5.64 0.83
CA VAL A 85 4.29 5.51 -0.48
C VAL A 85 4.20 4.05 -0.94
N VAL A 86 3.63 3.84 -2.13
CA VAL A 86 3.51 2.53 -2.77
C VAL A 86 4.19 2.52 -4.12
N SER A 87 4.62 1.35 -4.59
CA SER A 87 5.31 1.20 -5.88
C SER A 87 4.37 1.41 -7.08
N ASP A 88 3.23 0.72 -7.12
CA ASP A 88 2.28 0.83 -8.23
C ASP A 88 0.86 0.47 -7.78
N ILE A 89 0.01 1.49 -7.65
CA ILE A 89 -1.38 1.31 -7.18
C ILE A 89 -2.23 0.47 -8.17
N ARG A 90 -1.80 0.29 -9.41
CA ARG A 90 -2.47 -0.59 -10.38
C ARG A 90 -2.33 -2.06 -10.00
N ASN A 91 -1.32 -2.43 -9.22
CA ASN A 91 -1.19 -3.77 -8.66
C ASN A 91 -2.11 -3.91 -7.44
N PRO A 92 -3.11 -4.82 -7.48
CA PRO A 92 -4.10 -4.99 -6.41
C PRO A 92 -3.49 -5.33 -5.04
N PHE A 93 -2.27 -5.86 -4.98
CA PHE A 93 -1.53 -6.04 -3.73
C PHE A 93 -1.41 -4.73 -2.95
N TYR A 94 -1.01 -3.63 -3.63
CA TYR A 94 -0.92 -2.34 -2.95
C TYR A 94 -2.28 -1.76 -2.60
N ALA A 95 -3.31 -2.02 -3.40
CA ALA A 95 -4.68 -1.61 -3.07
C ALA A 95 -5.16 -2.26 -1.75
N GLN A 96 -4.84 -3.53 -1.52
CA GLN A 96 -5.14 -4.20 -0.24
C GLN A 96 -4.38 -3.59 0.93
N LEU A 97 -3.08 -3.31 0.78
CA LEU A 97 -2.30 -2.61 1.80
C LEU A 97 -2.88 -1.22 2.12
N VAL A 98 -3.18 -0.45 1.08
CA VAL A 98 -3.81 0.89 1.22
C VAL A 98 -5.11 0.79 2.00
N TRP A 99 -5.97 -0.15 1.65
CA TRP A 99 -7.26 -0.36 2.32
C TRP A 99 -7.09 -0.68 3.81
N THR A 100 -6.28 -1.69 4.13
CA THR A 100 -6.12 -2.14 5.52
C THR A 100 -5.42 -1.10 6.39
N ILE A 101 -4.35 -0.47 5.88
CA ILE A 101 -3.62 0.57 6.62
C ILE A 101 -4.50 1.81 6.82
N SER A 102 -5.22 2.28 5.78
CA SER A 102 -6.07 3.46 5.90
C SER A 102 -7.22 3.27 6.86
N THR A 103 -7.81 2.08 6.88
CA THR A 103 -8.88 1.72 7.83
C THR A 103 -8.36 1.76 9.26
N SER A 104 -7.23 1.11 9.53
CA SER A 104 -6.63 1.08 10.88
C SER A 104 -6.13 2.45 11.36
N LEU A 105 -5.63 3.30 10.45
CA LEU A 105 -5.21 4.67 10.78
C LEU A 105 -6.41 5.56 11.11
N ARG A 106 -7.53 5.42 10.37
CA ARG A 106 -8.75 6.18 10.61
C ARG A 106 -9.34 5.91 12.00
N GLU A 107 -9.32 4.66 12.47
CA GLU A 107 -9.72 4.29 13.83
C GLU A 107 -8.87 4.97 14.91
N LYS A 108 -7.63 5.31 14.58
CA LYS A 108 -6.70 6.04 15.46
C LYS A 108 -6.75 7.57 15.28
N GLY A 109 -7.67 8.08 14.45
CA GLY A 109 -7.86 9.52 14.21
C GLY A 109 -6.88 10.14 13.21
N TYR A 110 -6.20 9.34 12.39
CA TYR A 110 -5.31 9.81 11.33
C TYR A 110 -5.95 9.66 9.95
N LEU A 111 -5.75 10.66 9.11
CA LEU A 111 -6.01 10.57 7.68
C LEU A 111 -4.76 10.04 6.98
N MET A 112 -4.96 9.37 5.85
CA MET A 112 -3.86 8.88 5.02
C MET A 112 -3.87 9.56 3.66
N THR A 113 -2.71 10.03 3.20
CA THR A 113 -2.49 10.40 1.81
C THR A 113 -1.65 9.34 1.11
N LEU A 114 -1.94 9.10 -0.16
CA LEU A 114 -1.25 8.09 -0.96
C LEU A 114 -0.32 8.76 -1.96
N TYR A 115 0.92 8.28 -2.01
CA TYR A 115 1.88 8.64 -3.03
C TYR A 115 2.28 7.39 -3.84
N ASN A 116 2.09 7.45 -5.17
CA ASN A 116 2.42 6.37 -6.09
C ASN A 116 3.78 6.64 -6.74
N SER A 117 4.76 5.78 -6.46
CA SER A 117 6.13 5.92 -6.96
C SER A 117 6.39 5.19 -8.29
N ALA A 118 5.35 4.61 -8.91
CA ALA A 118 5.48 3.83 -10.15
C ALA A 118 6.11 4.65 -11.27
N ASP A 119 6.99 3.96 -12.01
CA ASP A 119 7.62 4.47 -13.22
C ASP A 119 8.39 5.80 -13.06
N MET A 120 8.77 6.16 -11.83
CA MET A 120 9.55 7.36 -11.56
C MET A 120 10.90 7.31 -12.26
N THR A 121 11.09 8.23 -13.19
CA THR A 121 12.41 8.56 -13.73
C THR A 121 13.23 9.28 -12.65
N ARG A 122 14.54 9.44 -12.87
CA ARG A 122 15.40 10.21 -11.94
C ARG A 122 14.85 11.62 -11.67
N LYS A 123 14.17 12.21 -12.66
CA LYS A 123 13.56 13.54 -12.59
C LYS A 123 12.29 13.59 -11.73
N ASP A 124 11.53 12.49 -11.73
CA ASP A 124 10.29 12.38 -10.96
C ASP A 124 10.58 12.14 -9.46
N ARG A 125 11.80 11.73 -9.10
CA ARG A 125 12.22 11.59 -7.69
C ARG A 125 12.25 12.92 -6.94
N GLU A 126 12.42 14.04 -7.65
CA GLU A 126 12.29 15.38 -7.05
C GLU A 126 10.89 15.59 -6.44
N SER A 127 9.86 14.97 -7.02
CA SER A 127 8.51 15.02 -6.45
C SER A 127 8.35 14.20 -5.16
N LEU A 128 9.18 13.18 -4.96
CA LEU A 128 9.20 12.44 -3.68
C LEU A 128 9.78 13.33 -2.56
N TRP A 129 10.78 14.15 -2.88
CA TRP A 129 11.36 15.10 -1.91
C TRP A 129 10.34 16.16 -1.47
N SER A 130 9.45 16.58 -2.36
CA SER A 130 8.39 17.53 -2.01
C SER A 130 7.41 16.99 -0.97
N LEU A 131 7.32 15.66 -0.77
CA LEU A 131 6.52 15.09 0.31
C LEU A 131 7.00 15.55 1.70
N LEU A 132 8.30 15.80 1.87
CA LEU A 132 8.85 16.25 3.15
C LEU A 132 8.38 17.66 3.52
N ASP A 133 8.07 18.49 2.52
CA ASP A 133 7.62 19.88 2.72
C ASP A 133 6.17 19.97 3.23
N TYR A 134 5.37 18.90 3.09
CA TYR A 134 3.96 18.90 3.50
C TYR A 134 3.74 18.74 5.01
N GLY A 135 4.78 18.44 5.81
CA GLY A 135 4.67 18.34 7.26
C GLY A 135 3.77 17.20 7.75
N PHE A 136 3.88 16.02 7.14
CA PHE A 136 3.17 14.81 7.58
C PHE A 136 3.59 14.42 9.01
N SER A 137 2.64 13.87 9.79
CA SER A 137 2.93 13.33 11.11
C SER A 137 3.78 12.05 11.05
N GLY A 138 3.77 11.35 9.94
CA GLY A 138 4.56 10.14 9.73
C GLY A 138 4.53 9.67 8.29
N LEU A 139 5.48 8.81 7.95
CA LEU A 139 5.69 8.26 6.62
C LEU A 139 5.71 6.74 6.67
N ILE A 140 4.85 6.10 5.89
CA ILE A 140 4.84 4.64 5.68
C ILE A 140 5.37 4.35 4.28
N MET A 141 6.40 3.50 4.19
CA MET A 141 7.07 3.19 2.93
C MET A 141 6.88 1.73 2.55
N ALA A 142 6.07 1.47 1.51
CA ALA A 142 5.89 0.13 0.94
C ALA A 142 6.77 -0.14 -0.29
N ASP A 143 7.52 0.86 -0.75
CA ASP A 143 8.45 0.78 -1.88
C ASP A 143 9.89 1.12 -1.47
N ALA A 144 10.35 0.61 -0.33
CA ALA A 144 11.74 0.79 0.08
C ALA A 144 12.70 0.11 -0.91
N ARG A 145 13.79 0.80 -1.27
CA ARG A 145 14.80 0.35 -2.24
C ARG A 145 16.20 0.53 -1.67
N LYS A 146 17.13 -0.36 -2.05
CA LYS A 146 18.54 -0.30 -1.64
C LYS A 146 19.35 0.77 -2.38
N GLU A 147 18.73 1.74 -3.03
CA GLU A 147 19.40 2.81 -3.75
C GLU A 147 19.84 3.94 -2.81
N ASP A 148 21.02 4.53 -3.04
CA ASP A 148 21.60 5.58 -2.19
C ASP A 148 20.69 6.81 -2.08
N ASP A 149 20.11 7.27 -3.18
CA ASP A 149 19.18 8.41 -3.22
C ASP A 149 17.97 8.21 -2.30
N PHE A 150 17.48 6.97 -2.22
CA PHE A 150 16.33 6.62 -1.39
C PHE A 150 16.69 6.62 0.10
N SER A 151 17.88 6.13 0.43
CA SER A 151 18.41 6.17 1.78
C SER A 151 18.63 7.63 2.24
N GLN A 152 19.06 8.52 1.35
CA GLN A 152 19.20 9.95 1.64
C GLN A 152 17.85 10.62 1.89
N PHE A 153 16.84 10.33 1.08
CA PHE A 153 15.48 10.80 1.29
C PHE A 153 14.97 10.46 2.70
N LEU A 154 15.09 9.21 3.11
CA LEU A 154 14.62 8.78 4.42
C LEU A 154 15.38 9.43 5.58
N LYS A 155 16.67 9.73 5.40
CA LYS A 155 17.49 10.43 6.42
C LYS A 155 17.12 11.91 6.59
N GLN A 156 16.53 12.53 5.58
CA GLN A 156 16.11 13.95 5.64
C GLN A 156 14.67 14.13 6.12
N ALA A 157 13.93 13.05 6.30
CA ALA A 157 12.57 13.12 6.81
C ALA A 157 12.56 13.49 8.30
N ASP A 158 11.93 14.62 8.64
CA ASP A 158 11.74 15.10 10.01
C ASP A 158 10.53 14.44 10.71
N CYS A 159 10.01 13.34 10.18
CA CYS A 159 8.89 12.61 10.72
C CYS A 159 9.21 11.13 10.93
N PRO A 160 8.49 10.44 11.83
CA PRO A 160 8.57 9.00 12.01
C PRO A 160 8.37 8.22 10.72
N ILE A 161 9.17 7.15 10.52
CA ILE A 161 9.11 6.29 9.35
C ILE A 161 8.87 4.85 9.77
N VAL A 162 7.95 4.17 9.06
CA VAL A 162 7.74 2.72 9.15
C VAL A 162 7.87 2.12 7.75
N LEU A 163 8.69 1.09 7.60
CA LEU A 163 8.81 0.34 6.36
C LEU A 163 7.84 -0.85 6.40
N VAL A 164 7.13 -1.07 5.32
CA VAL A 164 6.22 -2.22 5.17
C VAL A 164 6.52 -2.98 3.89
N ASN A 165 6.39 -4.30 3.91
CA ASN A 165 6.63 -5.20 2.79
C ASN A 165 8.10 -5.26 2.35
N ARG A 166 8.74 -4.14 2.03
CA ARG A 166 10.15 -4.06 1.61
C ARG A 166 11.01 -3.39 2.68
N THR A 167 12.29 -3.73 2.72
CA THR A 167 13.30 -3.13 3.60
C THR A 167 14.45 -2.54 2.79
N LEU A 168 15.30 -1.76 3.45
CA LEU A 168 16.55 -1.27 2.88
C LEU A 168 17.67 -2.32 2.92
N GLY A 169 17.43 -3.47 3.58
CA GLY A 169 18.46 -4.47 3.84
C GLY A 169 19.48 -4.04 4.90
N ILE A 170 19.19 -2.95 5.63
CA ILE A 170 19.98 -2.47 6.77
C ILE A 170 19.15 -2.76 8.02
N ALA A 171 19.70 -3.54 8.94
CA ALA A 171 19.01 -3.89 10.18
C ALA A 171 18.92 -2.71 11.13
N ASN A 172 17.85 -2.64 11.92
CA ASN A 172 17.67 -1.75 13.09
C ASN A 172 17.75 -0.23 12.80
N THR A 173 17.48 0.21 11.57
CA THR A 173 17.44 1.63 11.26
C THR A 173 16.01 2.20 11.35
N TYR A 174 15.03 1.42 10.93
CA TYR A 174 13.62 1.80 10.90
C TYR A 174 12.74 0.66 11.44
N ASP A 175 11.58 1.00 11.99
CA ASP A 175 10.54 0.00 12.27
C ASP A 175 10.12 -0.66 10.96
N THR A 176 10.04 -2.00 10.98
CA THR A 176 9.68 -2.78 9.78
C THR A 176 8.57 -3.77 10.08
N ILE A 177 7.63 -3.89 9.16
CA ILE A 177 6.63 -4.96 9.13
C ILE A 177 6.76 -5.68 7.77
N THR A 178 7.25 -6.90 7.78
CA THR A 178 7.54 -7.69 6.58
C THR A 178 6.88 -9.06 6.66
N LEU A 179 6.83 -9.74 5.51
CA LEU A 179 6.52 -11.16 5.44
C LEU A 179 7.84 -11.94 5.32
N ASP A 180 7.89 -13.16 5.84
CA ASP A 180 8.98 -14.08 5.54
C ASP A 180 8.90 -14.58 4.09
N ASN A 181 9.54 -13.80 3.20
CA ASN A 181 9.54 -14.08 1.77
C ASN A 181 10.37 -15.32 1.41
N ILE A 182 11.37 -15.69 2.22
CA ILE A 182 12.16 -16.91 2.02
C ILE A 182 11.26 -18.11 2.30
N GLN A 183 10.59 -18.10 3.43
CA GLN A 183 9.64 -19.17 3.77
C GLN A 183 8.51 -19.26 2.75
N GLY A 184 7.99 -18.12 2.26
CA GLY A 184 6.93 -18.10 1.24
C GLY A 184 7.39 -18.72 -0.09
N GLY A 185 8.57 -18.35 -0.58
CA GLY A 185 9.16 -18.93 -1.79
C GLY A 185 9.44 -20.44 -1.64
N TYR A 186 9.90 -20.84 -0.47
CA TYR A 186 10.09 -22.25 -0.13
C TYR A 186 8.77 -23.03 -0.16
N LEU A 187 7.72 -22.55 0.53
CA LEU A 187 6.42 -23.22 0.56
C LEU A 187 5.80 -23.35 -0.83
N ALA A 188 5.86 -22.31 -1.66
CA ALA A 188 5.37 -22.31 -3.02
C ALA A 188 6.07 -23.39 -3.88
N THR A 189 7.39 -23.44 -3.81
CA THR A 189 8.19 -24.37 -4.61
C THR A 189 8.08 -25.80 -4.09
N LYS A 190 8.10 -25.99 -2.77
CA LYS A 190 7.95 -27.30 -2.13
C LYS A 190 6.61 -27.94 -2.50
N HIS A 191 5.53 -27.17 -2.53
CA HIS A 191 4.22 -27.66 -2.97
C HIS A 191 4.27 -28.25 -4.39
N LEU A 192 4.92 -27.60 -5.34
CA LEU A 192 5.10 -28.13 -6.70
C LEU A 192 5.97 -29.39 -6.72
N LEU A 193 7.01 -29.42 -5.90
CA LEU A 193 7.89 -30.61 -5.76
C LEU A 193 7.16 -31.82 -5.17
N GLU A 194 6.28 -31.58 -4.16
CA GLU A 194 5.43 -32.62 -3.55
C GLU A 194 4.39 -33.18 -4.55
N LEU A 195 3.95 -32.39 -5.52
CA LEU A 195 3.09 -32.81 -6.63
C LEU A 195 3.86 -33.57 -7.75
N GLY A 196 5.17 -33.78 -7.61
CA GLY A 196 5.98 -34.53 -8.55
C GLY A 196 6.70 -33.68 -9.60
N HIS A 197 6.46 -32.40 -9.70
CA HIS A 197 7.15 -31.52 -10.65
C HIS A 197 8.67 -31.47 -10.35
N ARG A 198 9.48 -31.50 -11.40
CA ARG A 198 10.95 -31.43 -11.29
C ARG A 198 11.52 -30.32 -12.16
N ARG A 199 10.85 -29.94 -13.25
CA ARG A 199 11.22 -28.82 -14.11
C ARG A 199 10.27 -27.65 -13.81
N ILE A 200 10.68 -26.83 -12.84
CA ILE A 200 9.89 -25.73 -12.30
C ILE A 200 10.53 -24.41 -12.72
N ALA A 201 9.80 -23.55 -13.44
CA ALA A 201 10.28 -22.23 -13.79
C ALA A 201 9.94 -21.20 -12.71
N MET A 202 10.70 -20.09 -12.68
CA MET A 202 10.41 -18.98 -11.78
C MET A 202 10.36 -17.65 -12.51
N LEU A 203 9.24 -16.95 -12.35
CA LEU A 203 9.06 -15.57 -12.73
C LEU A 203 9.16 -14.71 -11.46
N ARG A 204 10.26 -13.97 -11.31
CA ARG A 204 10.54 -13.17 -10.12
C ARG A 204 10.42 -11.67 -10.37
N GLY A 205 10.22 -10.89 -9.32
CA GLY A 205 10.31 -9.44 -9.37
C GLY A 205 11.72 -8.90 -9.58
N PRO A 206 11.90 -7.56 -9.57
CA PRO A 206 13.20 -6.94 -9.75
C PRO A 206 14.23 -7.42 -8.71
N GLU A 207 15.49 -7.55 -9.13
CA GLU A 207 16.58 -8.04 -8.26
C GLU A 207 16.90 -7.11 -7.09
N ILE A 208 16.68 -5.81 -7.27
CA ILE A 208 16.85 -4.81 -6.20
C ILE A 208 15.82 -4.91 -5.08
N SER A 209 14.72 -5.65 -5.29
CA SER A 209 13.64 -5.82 -4.32
C SER A 209 13.98 -6.91 -3.30
N THR A 210 13.98 -6.56 -2.02
CA THR A 210 14.24 -7.52 -0.92
C THR A 210 13.21 -8.64 -0.88
N THR A 211 11.94 -8.36 -1.18
CA THR A 211 10.88 -9.37 -1.27
C THR A 211 11.12 -10.35 -2.42
N SER A 212 11.49 -9.84 -3.60
CA SER A 212 11.82 -10.67 -4.75
C SER A 212 13.03 -11.57 -4.50
N GLN A 213 14.05 -11.02 -3.84
CA GLN A 213 15.23 -11.77 -3.48
C GLN A 213 14.90 -12.88 -2.49
N GLY A 214 14.13 -12.61 -1.44
CA GLY A 214 13.72 -13.64 -0.48
C GLY A 214 12.89 -14.76 -1.12
N ARG A 215 11.91 -14.43 -1.98
CA ARG A 215 11.13 -15.43 -2.72
C ARG A 215 12.02 -16.32 -3.61
N TYR A 216 13.02 -15.72 -4.25
CA TYR A 216 14.00 -16.47 -5.05
C TYR A 216 14.89 -17.40 -4.18
N GLU A 217 15.37 -16.91 -3.05
CA GLU A 217 16.17 -17.72 -2.12
C GLU A 217 15.36 -18.94 -1.63
N GLY A 218 14.07 -18.74 -1.27
CA GLY A 218 13.20 -19.85 -0.89
C GLY A 218 12.99 -20.87 -2.02
N TYR A 219 12.82 -20.41 -3.27
CA TYR A 219 12.76 -21.28 -4.45
C TYR A 219 14.05 -22.12 -4.61
N VAL A 220 15.20 -21.48 -4.54
CA VAL A 220 16.51 -22.17 -4.64
C VAL A 220 16.66 -23.19 -3.51
N TYR A 221 16.28 -22.81 -2.31
CA TYR A 221 16.36 -23.69 -1.12
C TYR A 221 15.54 -24.97 -1.31
N ALA A 222 14.29 -24.84 -1.76
CA ALA A 222 13.42 -25.99 -1.99
C ALA A 222 13.97 -26.92 -3.09
N LEU A 223 14.52 -26.39 -4.18
CA LEU A 223 15.15 -27.20 -5.22
C LEU A 223 16.39 -27.94 -4.70
N GLN A 224 17.23 -27.27 -3.91
CA GLN A 224 18.42 -27.88 -3.31
C GLN A 224 18.06 -29.03 -2.36
N GLU A 225 17.07 -28.84 -1.50
CA GLU A 225 16.55 -29.89 -0.60
C GLU A 225 16.06 -31.11 -1.38
N ALA A 226 15.45 -30.91 -2.55
CA ALA A 226 14.97 -31.97 -3.44
C ALA A 226 16.08 -32.57 -4.34
N GLY A 227 17.34 -32.12 -4.23
CA GLY A 227 18.46 -32.58 -5.06
C GLY A 227 18.36 -32.14 -6.53
N ILE A 228 17.56 -31.09 -6.85
CA ILE A 228 17.37 -30.61 -8.22
C ILE A 228 18.34 -29.45 -8.50
N PRO A 229 19.17 -29.55 -9.54
CA PRO A 229 20.08 -28.47 -9.91
C PRO A 229 19.34 -27.24 -10.39
N LEU A 230 19.83 -26.06 -10.02
CA LEU A 230 19.26 -24.78 -10.45
C LEU A 230 19.49 -24.56 -11.95
N ASP A 231 18.41 -24.53 -12.73
CA ASP A 231 18.43 -24.17 -14.15
C ASP A 231 18.10 -22.66 -14.32
N LYS A 232 19.13 -21.84 -14.50
CA LYS A 232 18.97 -20.40 -14.69
C LYS A 232 18.21 -20.02 -15.97
N THR A 233 18.10 -20.94 -16.94
CA THR A 233 17.34 -20.68 -18.17
C THR A 233 15.83 -20.62 -17.92
N LEU A 234 15.36 -21.17 -16.83
CA LEU A 234 13.96 -21.16 -16.38
C LEU A 234 13.59 -19.94 -15.53
N ILE A 235 14.54 -19.06 -15.26
CA ILE A 235 14.33 -17.93 -14.35
C ILE A 235 14.33 -16.63 -15.14
N ARG A 236 13.35 -15.79 -14.86
CA ARG A 236 13.30 -14.41 -15.41
C ARG A 236 12.95 -13.43 -14.30
N ALA A 237 13.66 -12.29 -14.31
CA ALA A 237 13.44 -11.17 -13.41
C ALA A 237 12.88 -9.97 -14.17
N GLY A 238 11.92 -9.25 -13.59
CA GLY A 238 11.33 -8.07 -14.22
C GLY A 238 10.28 -7.38 -13.36
N LYS A 239 9.56 -6.42 -13.92
CA LYS A 239 8.45 -5.75 -13.22
C LYS A 239 7.30 -6.73 -12.98
N LEU A 240 6.77 -6.76 -11.76
CA LEU A 240 5.61 -7.60 -11.42
C LEU A 240 4.31 -6.97 -11.97
N ASN A 241 4.07 -7.12 -13.26
CA ASN A 241 2.87 -6.69 -13.96
C ASN A 241 2.40 -7.75 -14.97
N MET A 242 1.17 -7.59 -15.49
CA MET A 242 0.59 -8.57 -16.42
C MET A 242 1.38 -8.72 -17.73
N GLU A 243 1.98 -7.63 -18.23
CA GLU A 243 2.74 -7.70 -19.49
C GLU A 243 3.98 -8.58 -19.35
N PHE A 244 4.70 -8.45 -18.25
CA PHE A 244 5.84 -9.34 -17.97
C PHE A 244 5.43 -10.81 -17.86
N GLY A 245 4.23 -11.07 -17.29
CA GLY A 245 3.65 -12.43 -17.26
C GLY A 245 3.39 -12.98 -18.65
N ARG A 246 2.81 -12.18 -19.56
CA ARG A 246 2.58 -12.55 -20.97
C ARG A 246 3.86 -12.80 -21.74
N GLU A 247 4.87 -11.95 -21.54
CA GLU A 247 6.20 -12.14 -22.17
C GLU A 247 6.87 -13.41 -21.69
N PHE A 248 6.78 -13.71 -20.40
CA PHE A 248 7.32 -14.94 -19.81
C PHE A 248 6.66 -16.17 -20.43
N ALA A 249 5.32 -16.18 -20.52
CA ALA A 249 4.58 -17.27 -21.15
C ALA A 249 5.08 -17.53 -22.57
N LYS A 250 5.21 -16.49 -23.40
CA LYS A 250 5.70 -16.60 -24.77
C LYS A 250 7.10 -17.21 -24.84
N LYS A 251 8.06 -16.70 -24.05
CA LYS A 251 9.47 -17.07 -24.16
C LYS A 251 9.83 -18.41 -23.52
N ILE A 252 9.18 -18.75 -22.41
CA ILE A 252 9.60 -19.89 -21.56
C ILE A 252 8.66 -21.07 -21.69
N ILE A 253 7.40 -20.84 -22.06
CA ILE A 253 6.38 -21.89 -22.13
C ILE A 253 6.06 -22.20 -23.59
N LEU A 254 5.58 -21.21 -24.35
CA LEU A 254 5.00 -21.45 -25.68
C LEU A 254 6.07 -21.71 -26.76
N HIS A 255 7.25 -21.11 -26.67
CA HIS A 255 8.33 -21.25 -27.68
C HIS A 255 9.50 -22.07 -27.16
N SER A 256 9.30 -22.90 -26.15
CA SER A 256 10.32 -23.77 -25.60
C SER A 256 10.19 -25.19 -26.16
N ASP A 257 11.27 -25.77 -26.65
CA ASP A 257 11.32 -27.18 -27.06
C ASP A 257 11.20 -28.15 -25.86
N ASN A 258 11.49 -27.64 -24.66
CA ASN A 258 11.36 -28.38 -23.41
C ASN A 258 10.75 -27.48 -22.33
N PRO A 259 9.42 -27.22 -22.35
CA PRO A 259 8.75 -26.32 -21.44
C PRO A 259 8.78 -26.86 -19.99
N PRO A 260 8.70 -25.96 -18.98
CA PRO A 260 8.52 -26.39 -17.61
C PRO A 260 7.12 -27.00 -17.41
N SER A 261 7.00 -27.98 -16.52
CA SER A 261 5.70 -28.54 -16.12
C SER A 261 5.00 -27.71 -15.04
N ALA A 262 5.75 -26.83 -14.38
CA ALA A 262 5.19 -25.92 -13.36
C ALA A 262 5.94 -24.59 -13.31
N VAL A 263 5.25 -23.58 -12.80
CA VAL A 263 5.81 -22.22 -12.63
C VAL A 263 5.48 -21.68 -11.24
N PHE A 264 6.52 -21.17 -10.56
CA PHE A 264 6.35 -20.28 -9.42
C PHE A 264 6.41 -18.83 -9.88
N VAL A 265 5.33 -18.07 -9.66
CA VAL A 265 5.21 -16.68 -10.04
C VAL A 265 5.32 -15.79 -8.81
N GLY A 266 6.21 -14.81 -8.85
CA GLY A 266 6.51 -13.94 -7.73
C GLY A 266 5.45 -12.88 -7.40
N GLY A 267 4.22 -12.96 -7.95
CA GLY A 267 3.08 -12.11 -7.63
C GLY A 267 1.87 -12.37 -8.51
N ASP A 268 0.69 -12.41 -7.92
CA ASP A 268 -0.59 -12.79 -8.56
C ASP A 268 -0.95 -11.89 -9.74
N PHE A 269 -0.70 -10.58 -9.64
CA PHE A 269 -0.99 -9.66 -10.75
C PHE A 269 -0.20 -9.99 -12.01
N THR A 270 1.03 -10.49 -11.86
CA THR A 270 1.84 -10.99 -12.97
C THR A 270 1.34 -12.34 -13.44
N CYS A 271 0.92 -13.19 -12.51
CA CYS A 271 0.37 -14.50 -12.78
C CYS A 271 -0.87 -14.42 -13.67
N TYR A 272 -1.75 -13.44 -13.48
CA TYR A 272 -2.91 -13.25 -14.36
C TYR A 272 -2.50 -13.01 -15.82
N GLY A 273 -1.42 -12.26 -16.04
CA GLY A 273 -0.87 -12.07 -17.39
C GLY A 273 -0.32 -13.34 -18.01
N LEU A 274 0.35 -14.17 -17.21
CA LEU A 274 0.85 -15.48 -17.62
C LEU A 274 -0.30 -16.42 -17.96
N MET A 275 -1.31 -16.54 -17.07
CA MET A 275 -2.49 -17.38 -17.28
C MET A 275 -3.27 -16.97 -18.53
N ASP A 276 -3.52 -15.66 -18.73
CA ASP A 276 -4.18 -15.13 -19.92
C ASP A 276 -3.47 -15.57 -21.22
N ALA A 277 -2.14 -15.47 -21.27
CA ALA A 277 -1.37 -15.87 -22.43
C ALA A 277 -1.39 -17.39 -22.67
N CYS A 278 -1.28 -18.20 -21.60
CA CYS A 278 -1.33 -19.66 -21.69
C CYS A 278 -2.70 -20.14 -22.16
N ILE A 279 -3.78 -19.66 -21.55
CA ILE A 279 -5.16 -20.04 -21.90
C ILE A 279 -5.48 -19.67 -23.35
N ARG A 280 -5.09 -18.47 -23.82
CA ARG A 280 -5.26 -18.07 -25.23
C ARG A 280 -4.50 -18.94 -26.21
N ALA A 281 -3.41 -19.56 -25.78
CA ALA A 281 -2.62 -20.50 -26.56
C ALA A 281 -3.12 -21.96 -26.45
N GLY A 282 -4.20 -22.21 -25.72
CA GLY A 282 -4.79 -23.53 -25.54
C GLY A 282 -4.14 -24.40 -24.47
N ILE A 283 -3.23 -23.83 -23.63
CA ILE A 283 -2.64 -24.53 -22.49
C ILE A 283 -3.66 -24.57 -21.34
N ARG A 284 -3.94 -25.75 -20.86
CA ARG A 284 -4.84 -25.97 -19.74
C ARG A 284 -4.09 -25.86 -18.42
N ILE A 285 -4.69 -25.15 -17.49
CA ILE A 285 -4.21 -25.00 -16.12
C ILE A 285 -5.24 -25.66 -15.21
N PRO A 286 -4.86 -26.69 -14.42
CA PRO A 286 -3.50 -27.15 -14.14
C PRO A 286 -2.98 -28.30 -15.03
N GLU A 287 -3.76 -28.88 -15.95
CA GLU A 287 -3.48 -30.17 -16.60
C GLU A 287 -2.19 -30.17 -17.44
N ASP A 288 -1.89 -29.08 -18.14
CA ASP A 288 -0.69 -28.95 -18.98
C ASP A 288 0.40 -28.14 -18.28
N LEU A 289 0.00 -27.28 -17.32
CA LEU A 289 0.92 -26.40 -16.58
C LEU A 289 0.37 -26.12 -15.18
N SER A 290 1.07 -26.55 -14.14
CA SER A 290 0.77 -26.17 -12.76
C SER A 290 1.37 -24.80 -12.43
N ILE A 291 0.60 -23.96 -11.70
CA ILE A 291 1.02 -22.61 -11.32
C ILE A 291 0.79 -22.39 -9.84
N VAL A 292 1.84 -21.93 -9.13
CA VAL A 292 1.76 -21.33 -7.79
C VAL A 292 2.20 -19.88 -7.87
N SER A 293 1.49 -19.01 -7.18
CA SER A 293 1.80 -17.59 -7.17
C SER A 293 2.05 -17.06 -5.76
N PHE A 294 2.02 -15.73 -5.62
CA PHE A 294 2.26 -15.02 -4.37
C PHE A 294 1.34 -13.81 -4.27
N ASP A 295 0.90 -13.44 -3.10
CA ASP A 295 0.16 -12.27 -2.64
C ASP A 295 -1.28 -12.58 -2.18
N ASP A 296 -2.03 -13.50 -2.81
CA ASP A 296 -3.45 -13.79 -2.56
C ASP A 296 -4.31 -12.52 -2.69
N ILE A 297 -4.19 -11.87 -3.84
CA ILE A 297 -4.95 -10.65 -4.15
C ILE A 297 -6.39 -10.96 -4.55
N PRO A 298 -7.31 -9.97 -4.53
CA PRO A 298 -8.67 -10.15 -5.03
C PRO A 298 -8.71 -10.80 -6.42
N PHE A 299 -9.70 -11.64 -6.64
CA PHE A 299 -9.93 -12.51 -7.80
C PHE A 299 -9.13 -13.82 -7.81
N SER A 300 -8.06 -14.00 -7.02
CA SER A 300 -7.30 -15.24 -6.96
C SER A 300 -8.16 -16.43 -6.49
N ASP A 301 -9.21 -16.19 -5.68
CA ASP A 301 -10.15 -17.18 -5.16
C ASP A 301 -11.39 -17.38 -6.03
N THR A 302 -11.58 -16.61 -7.11
CA THR A 302 -12.73 -16.74 -7.98
C THR A 302 -12.68 -18.05 -8.77
N ALA A 303 -13.85 -18.63 -9.12
CA ALA A 303 -13.94 -19.85 -9.92
C ALA A 303 -13.23 -19.74 -11.29
N MET A 304 -13.10 -18.55 -11.82
CA MET A 304 -12.42 -18.28 -13.10
C MET A 304 -10.90 -18.34 -13.00
N VAL A 305 -10.33 -18.01 -11.86
CA VAL A 305 -8.89 -17.93 -11.63
C VAL A 305 -8.40 -19.09 -10.78
N ASN A 306 -9.06 -19.33 -9.66
CA ASN A 306 -8.86 -20.46 -8.74
C ASN A 306 -7.37 -20.76 -8.46
N LEU A 307 -6.61 -19.68 -8.10
CA LEU A 307 -5.16 -19.66 -8.07
C LEU A 307 -4.60 -20.14 -6.71
N THR A 308 -3.77 -21.15 -6.74
CA THR A 308 -2.91 -21.55 -5.62
C THR A 308 -1.83 -20.48 -5.41
N THR A 309 -1.75 -19.91 -4.20
CA THR A 309 -0.89 -18.75 -3.94
C THR A 309 -0.45 -18.69 -2.49
N ILE A 310 0.58 -17.88 -2.23
CA ILE A 310 1.03 -17.54 -0.87
C ILE A 310 0.27 -16.30 -0.40
N SER A 311 -0.44 -16.43 0.70
CA SER A 311 -1.26 -15.36 1.26
C SER A 311 -0.50 -14.48 2.25
N HIS A 312 -0.82 -13.18 2.22
CA HIS A 312 -0.42 -12.19 3.22
C HIS A 312 -1.53 -12.01 4.27
N PRO A 313 -1.19 -11.88 5.55
CA PRO A 313 -2.17 -11.52 6.58
C PRO A 313 -2.47 -10.01 6.54
N TYR A 314 -3.14 -9.53 5.50
CA TYR A 314 -3.35 -8.10 5.19
C TYR A 314 -3.93 -7.30 6.35
N THR A 315 -4.95 -7.82 7.03
CA THR A 315 -5.58 -7.16 8.19
C THR A 315 -4.57 -6.95 9.30
N GLN A 316 -3.81 -7.99 9.65
CA GLN A 316 -2.77 -7.93 10.68
C GLN A 316 -1.66 -6.95 10.28
N ILE A 317 -1.27 -6.91 9.01
CA ILE A 317 -0.28 -5.94 8.49
C ILE A 317 -0.81 -4.51 8.72
N GLY A 318 -2.05 -4.22 8.31
CA GLY A 318 -2.66 -2.90 8.47
C GLY A 318 -2.70 -2.42 9.93
N GLU A 319 -3.13 -3.29 10.84
CA GLU A 319 -3.18 -3.02 12.27
C GLU A 319 -1.80 -2.75 12.88
N LEU A 320 -0.82 -3.61 12.55
CA LEU A 320 0.55 -3.47 13.04
C LEU A 320 1.23 -2.19 12.53
N VAL A 321 1.08 -1.87 11.23
CA VAL A 321 1.63 -0.66 10.63
C VAL A 321 1.02 0.58 11.27
N ALA A 322 -0.31 0.63 11.41
CA ALA A 322 -1.00 1.76 12.03
C ALA A 322 -0.62 1.91 13.52
N LYS A 323 -0.54 0.80 14.26
CA LYS A 323 -0.09 0.80 15.65
C LYS A 323 1.35 1.31 15.77
N LYS A 324 2.24 0.84 14.89
CA LYS A 324 3.66 1.16 14.97
C LYS A 324 3.94 2.61 14.61
N ILE A 325 3.36 3.16 13.54
CA ILE A 325 3.58 4.55 13.15
C ILE A 325 3.02 5.52 14.21
N VAL A 326 1.83 5.24 14.77
CA VAL A 326 1.25 6.08 15.83
C VAL A 326 2.10 6.02 17.09
N HIS A 327 2.55 4.83 17.49
CA HIS A 327 3.46 4.68 18.63
C HIS A 327 4.75 5.50 18.44
N ARG A 328 5.34 5.46 17.23
CA ARG A 328 6.55 6.24 16.91
C ARG A 328 6.30 7.75 16.90
N ILE A 329 5.10 8.21 16.51
CA ILE A 329 4.71 9.62 16.61
C ILE A 329 4.61 10.08 18.08
N GLU A 330 4.08 9.22 18.94
CA GLU A 330 3.89 9.52 20.38
C GLU A 330 5.19 9.36 21.18
N GLN A 331 6.05 8.43 20.78
CA GLN A 331 7.30 8.06 21.45
C GLN A 331 8.45 7.95 20.43
N PRO A 332 9.02 9.09 19.99
CA PRO A 332 10.06 9.10 18.95
C PRO A 332 11.32 8.30 19.31
N ASP A 333 11.68 8.28 20.59
CA ASP A 333 12.91 7.64 21.09
C ASP A 333 12.72 6.15 21.45
N ALA A 334 11.54 5.58 21.22
CA ALA A 334 11.29 4.15 21.46
C ALA A 334 12.27 3.27 20.62
N PRO A 335 12.69 2.10 21.10
CA PRO A 335 13.57 1.23 20.31
C PRO A 335 12.90 0.81 18.99
N VAL A 336 13.75 0.62 17.97
CA VAL A 336 13.31 0.14 16.65
C VAL A 336 12.92 -1.33 16.75
N GLU A 337 11.79 -1.68 16.15
CA GLU A 337 11.30 -3.06 16.10
C GLU A 337 11.18 -3.56 14.66
N GLN A 338 11.56 -4.82 14.47
CA GLN A 338 11.42 -5.52 13.20
C GLN A 338 10.47 -6.70 13.36
N ILE A 339 9.32 -6.63 12.72
CA ILE A 339 8.27 -7.65 12.79
C ILE A 339 8.25 -8.41 11.48
N THR A 340 8.45 -9.72 11.53
CA THR A 340 8.33 -10.62 10.38
C THR A 340 7.12 -11.53 10.59
N LEU A 341 6.16 -11.45 9.69
CA LEU A 341 4.96 -12.27 9.67
C LEU A 341 5.19 -13.53 8.85
N LEU A 342 4.51 -14.61 9.22
CA LEU A 342 4.61 -15.88 8.49
C LEU A 342 3.64 -15.91 7.30
N PRO A 343 4.07 -16.40 6.13
CA PRO A 343 3.23 -16.65 4.99
C PRO A 343 2.40 -17.92 5.15
N THR A 344 1.28 -18.00 4.43
CA THR A 344 0.45 -19.20 4.37
C THR A 344 0.23 -19.60 2.92
N LEU A 345 0.45 -20.90 2.59
CA LEU A 345 0.09 -21.44 1.28
C LEU A 345 -1.42 -21.71 1.25
N VAL A 346 -2.13 -21.10 0.31
CA VAL A 346 -3.54 -21.34 0.02
C VAL A 346 -3.65 -22.18 -1.23
N LYS A 347 -3.99 -23.46 -1.07
CA LYS A 347 -4.13 -24.41 -2.17
C LYS A 347 -5.50 -24.24 -2.84
N ARG A 348 -5.49 -24.09 -4.16
CA ARG A 348 -6.67 -24.00 -5.02
C ARG A 348 -6.50 -24.86 -6.27
N GLY A 349 -7.18 -24.55 -7.36
CA GLY A 349 -7.25 -25.42 -8.55
C GLY A 349 -6.17 -25.21 -9.62
N SER A 350 -5.18 -24.33 -9.42
CA SER A 350 -4.14 -24.07 -10.44
C SER A 350 -2.94 -25.00 -10.38
N THR A 351 -2.98 -26.04 -9.56
CA THR A 351 -1.92 -27.06 -9.42
C THR A 351 -2.50 -28.48 -9.42
N ALA A 352 -1.82 -29.41 -10.06
CA ALA A 352 -2.16 -30.84 -10.10
C ALA A 352 -0.91 -31.71 -9.98
N PRO A 353 -1.02 -33.00 -9.62
CA PRO A 353 0.09 -33.97 -9.72
C PRO A 353 0.62 -34.06 -11.16
N TYR A 354 1.95 -34.21 -11.27
CA TYR A 354 2.66 -34.35 -12.55
C TYR A 354 2.80 -35.82 -12.94
#